data_16e58ab864b2fc6e051262fbeda2ace1
#
_entry.id   16e58ab864b2fc6e051262fbeda2ace1
#
_cell.length_a   1.000
_cell.length_b   1.000
_cell.length_c   1.000
_cell.angle_alpha   90.00
_cell.angle_beta   90.00
_cell.angle_gamma   90.00
#
_symmetry.space_group_name_H-M   'P 1'
#
loop_
_entity.id
_entity.type
_entity.pdbx_description
1 polymer ?
#
loop_
_entity_poly.entity_id
_entity_poly.type
_entity_poly.pdbx_seq_one_letter_code
_entity_poly.pdbx_strand_id
1 'polypeptide(L)'
;MLALSVFVAMQGPVAWRRCAVGVAMAMGAVLFLALTGVGRIALGIGESTDSRYAYVAIALLLPAAAWALSALGGRLHGGRVIAVALCAIVAINGIGVLTAYAQGAASLRDTDKYQLLAAAHLIVSGAPILAGNQAEPDPAIAPQLTLGELRSMIRDGAVPLGTPVPSDAVLGAALQLQVSVGETAPTGPGGNATIAGSEGLSLEAAGSCTSVTSYSDSGVLRIDFPTPGWLSLTPDENGTLGISLASTSDPGLVTAPRDWTLVAGRAAYVELAVGGMTPSFSLPPGVSILCGTT
;
A
#
# COMPACT_ATOMS: atom_id res chain seq x y z
N MET A 1 -18.17 -28.18 -10.10
CA MET A 1 -17.56 -29.33 -9.42
C MET A 1 -18.49 -30.56 -9.37
N LEU A 2 -19.74 -30.47 -8.86
CA LEU A 2 -20.70 -31.55 -8.84
C LEU A 2 -20.94 -32.19 -10.21
N ALA A 3 -21.09 -31.39 -11.28
CA ALA A 3 -21.30 -31.91 -12.64
C ALA A 3 -20.10 -32.74 -13.16
N LEU A 4 -18.86 -32.36 -12.80
CA LEU A 4 -17.66 -33.13 -13.20
C LEU A 4 -17.58 -34.44 -12.45
N SER A 5 -17.91 -34.48 -11.16
CA SER A 5 -17.92 -35.69 -10.33
C SER A 5 -18.97 -36.70 -10.81
N VAL A 6 -20.19 -36.23 -11.15
CA VAL A 6 -21.27 -37.05 -11.69
C VAL A 6 -20.90 -37.61 -13.06
N PHE A 7 -20.30 -36.78 -13.94
CA PHE A 7 -19.87 -37.19 -15.28
C PHE A 7 -18.77 -38.27 -15.23
N VAL A 8 -17.83 -38.16 -14.31
CA VAL A 8 -16.76 -39.14 -14.11
C VAL A 8 -17.28 -40.44 -13.51
N ALA A 9 -18.24 -40.36 -12.57
CA ALA A 9 -18.88 -41.54 -11.97
C ALA A 9 -19.63 -42.39 -13.01
N MET A 10 -20.17 -41.78 -14.06
CA MET A 10 -20.90 -42.47 -15.12
C MET A 10 -20.00 -43.19 -16.13
N GLN A 11 -18.67 -43.02 -16.14
CA GLN A 11 -17.77 -43.56 -17.15
C GLN A 11 -17.06 -44.89 -16.79
N GLY A 12 -17.31 -45.42 -15.61
CA GLY A 12 -16.73 -46.70 -15.18
C GLY A 12 -15.29 -46.61 -14.64
N PRO A 13 -14.76 -47.70 -14.06
CA PRO A 13 -13.52 -47.69 -13.28
C PRO A 13 -12.23 -47.40 -14.10
N VAL A 14 -12.24 -47.66 -15.40
CA VAL A 14 -11.08 -47.39 -16.26
C VAL A 14 -10.93 -45.88 -16.54
N ALA A 15 -12.05 -45.18 -16.77
CA ALA A 15 -12.07 -43.74 -16.97
C ALA A 15 -11.68 -43.01 -15.69
N TRP A 16 -12.12 -43.49 -14.53
CA TRP A 16 -11.75 -42.98 -13.22
C TRP A 16 -10.23 -42.96 -13.01
N ARG A 17 -9.54 -44.07 -13.33
CA ARG A 17 -8.07 -44.11 -13.20
C ARG A 17 -7.35 -43.09 -14.09
N ARG A 18 -7.89 -42.79 -15.28
CA ARG A 18 -7.30 -41.80 -16.20
C ARG A 18 -7.50 -40.35 -15.78
N CYS A 19 -8.62 -40.04 -15.10
CA CYS A 19 -8.91 -38.68 -14.66
C CYS A 19 -8.55 -38.43 -13.19
N ALA A 20 -8.19 -39.44 -12.41
CA ALA A 20 -7.94 -39.37 -10.98
C ALA A 20 -6.90 -38.30 -10.63
N VAL A 21 -5.82 -38.19 -11.38
CA VAL A 21 -4.77 -37.16 -11.18
C VAL A 21 -5.34 -35.77 -11.41
N GLY A 22 -6.07 -35.57 -12.51
CA GLY A 22 -6.66 -34.24 -12.81
C GLY A 22 -7.68 -33.80 -11.76
N VAL A 23 -8.52 -34.74 -11.31
CA VAL A 23 -9.54 -34.51 -10.24
C VAL A 23 -8.86 -34.23 -8.91
N ALA A 24 -7.86 -35.01 -8.52
CA ALA A 24 -7.10 -34.78 -7.27
C ALA A 24 -6.42 -33.42 -7.25
N MET A 25 -5.78 -33.02 -8.36
CA MET A 25 -5.14 -31.71 -8.47
C MET A 25 -6.15 -30.55 -8.48
N ALA A 26 -7.30 -30.72 -9.14
CA ALA A 26 -8.37 -29.72 -9.08
C ALA A 26 -8.95 -29.57 -7.67
N MET A 27 -9.12 -30.66 -6.93
CA MET A 27 -9.50 -30.62 -5.52
C MET A 27 -8.43 -29.96 -4.66
N GLY A 28 -7.16 -30.24 -4.93
CA GLY A 28 -6.02 -29.56 -4.30
C GLY A 28 -6.04 -28.05 -4.51
N ALA A 29 -6.35 -27.59 -5.73
CA ALA A 29 -6.50 -26.16 -6.04
C ALA A 29 -7.62 -25.50 -5.23
N VAL A 30 -8.79 -26.16 -5.14
CA VAL A 30 -9.92 -25.64 -4.34
C VAL A 30 -9.58 -25.60 -2.86
N LEU A 31 -8.96 -26.64 -2.33
CA LEU A 31 -8.52 -26.69 -0.93
C LEU A 31 -7.47 -25.62 -0.64
N PHE A 32 -6.50 -25.47 -1.53
CA PHE A 32 -5.47 -24.42 -1.42
C PHE A 32 -6.08 -23.02 -1.38
N LEU A 33 -7.00 -22.71 -2.30
CA LEU A 33 -7.67 -21.40 -2.31
C LEU A 33 -8.54 -21.18 -1.07
N ALA A 34 -9.24 -22.23 -0.60
CA ALA A 34 -10.04 -22.16 0.61
C ALA A 34 -9.17 -21.90 1.86
N LEU A 35 -8.08 -22.63 2.02
CA LEU A 35 -7.15 -22.45 3.15
C LEU A 35 -6.46 -21.08 3.10
N THR A 36 -6.04 -20.64 1.91
CA THR A 36 -5.44 -19.31 1.73
C THR A 36 -6.44 -18.21 2.05
N GLY A 37 -7.71 -18.34 1.60
CA GLY A 37 -8.77 -17.40 1.91
C GLY A 37 -9.05 -17.30 3.41
N VAL A 38 -9.22 -18.44 4.08
CA VAL A 38 -9.48 -18.48 5.53
C VAL A 38 -8.29 -17.91 6.33
N GLY A 39 -7.06 -18.29 5.97
CA GLY A 39 -5.86 -17.83 6.68
C GLY A 39 -5.60 -16.32 6.54
N ARG A 40 -6.26 -15.65 5.57
CA ARG A 40 -6.04 -14.23 5.29
C ARG A 40 -7.22 -13.31 5.63
N ILE A 41 -8.31 -13.85 6.14
CA ILE A 41 -9.45 -13.03 6.58
C ILE A 41 -8.99 -11.94 7.58
N ALA A 42 -8.01 -12.27 8.43
CA ALA A 42 -7.45 -11.34 9.41
C ALA A 42 -6.58 -10.22 8.81
N LEU A 43 -6.09 -10.39 7.56
CA LEU A 43 -5.19 -9.42 6.89
C LEU A 43 -5.93 -8.50 5.91
N GLY A 44 -7.22 -8.72 5.69
CA GLY A 44 -8.05 -7.94 4.77
C GLY A 44 -8.24 -8.59 3.39
N ILE A 45 -9.31 -8.17 2.70
CA ILE A 45 -9.75 -8.76 1.42
C ILE A 45 -8.74 -8.49 0.29
N GLY A 46 -8.07 -7.33 0.28
CA GLY A 46 -7.10 -6.94 -0.74
C GLY A 46 -5.92 -7.92 -0.87
N GLU A 47 -5.42 -8.40 0.25
CA GLU A 47 -4.29 -9.33 0.31
C GLU A 47 -4.62 -10.76 -0.19
N SER A 48 -5.90 -11.13 -0.23
CA SER A 48 -6.33 -12.46 -0.69
C SER A 48 -6.25 -12.63 -2.20
N THR A 49 -6.22 -11.53 -2.97
CA THR A 49 -6.18 -11.53 -4.44
C THR A 49 -4.76 -11.45 -5.00
N ASP A 50 -3.74 -11.52 -4.15
CA ASP A 50 -2.34 -11.43 -4.53
C ASP A 50 -1.97 -12.49 -5.58
N SER A 51 -1.38 -12.06 -6.68
CA SER A 51 -1.09 -12.85 -7.88
C SER A 51 -0.26 -14.12 -7.61
N ARG A 52 0.58 -14.11 -6.57
CA ARG A 52 1.42 -15.28 -6.20
C ARG A 52 0.62 -16.56 -5.92
N TYR A 53 -0.64 -16.44 -5.46
CA TYR A 53 -1.51 -17.60 -5.21
C TYR A 53 -2.22 -18.09 -6.47
N ALA A 54 -2.46 -17.19 -7.42
CA ALA A 54 -3.03 -17.54 -8.71
C ALA A 54 -2.14 -18.53 -9.46
N TYR A 55 -0.82 -18.41 -9.39
CA TYR A 55 0.11 -19.35 -10.05
C TYR A 55 -0.03 -20.77 -9.54
N VAL A 56 -0.13 -20.94 -8.22
CA VAL A 56 -0.29 -22.28 -7.63
C VAL A 56 -1.64 -22.89 -8.02
N ALA A 57 -2.71 -22.10 -7.97
CA ALA A 57 -4.04 -22.55 -8.37
C ALA A 57 -4.08 -22.94 -9.86
N ILE A 58 -3.50 -22.13 -10.74
CA ILE A 58 -3.40 -22.41 -12.19
C ILE A 58 -2.59 -23.68 -12.42
N ALA A 59 -1.41 -23.83 -11.80
CA ALA A 59 -0.56 -25.01 -11.93
C ALA A 59 -1.31 -26.29 -11.52
N LEU A 60 -2.09 -26.26 -10.46
CA LEU A 60 -2.92 -27.37 -9.98
C LEU A 60 -4.10 -27.69 -10.91
N LEU A 61 -4.62 -26.69 -11.65
CA LEU A 61 -5.73 -26.87 -12.59
C LEU A 61 -5.29 -27.37 -13.97
N LEU A 62 -4.01 -27.16 -14.36
CA LEU A 62 -3.49 -27.55 -15.68
C LEU A 62 -3.73 -29.03 -16.04
N PRO A 63 -3.48 -30.02 -15.17
CA PRO A 63 -3.71 -31.44 -15.51
C PRO A 63 -5.20 -31.75 -15.73
N ALA A 64 -6.11 -31.10 -14.98
CA ALA A 64 -7.54 -31.23 -15.17
C ALA A 64 -7.99 -30.64 -16.51
N ALA A 65 -7.46 -29.45 -16.87
CA ALA A 65 -7.71 -28.81 -18.15
C ALA A 65 -7.19 -29.63 -19.32
N ALA A 66 -5.97 -30.17 -19.23
CA ALA A 66 -5.37 -31.04 -20.25
C ALA A 66 -6.20 -32.30 -20.48
N TRP A 67 -6.68 -32.92 -19.41
CA TRP A 67 -7.58 -34.07 -19.51
C TRP A 67 -8.91 -33.71 -20.16
N ALA A 68 -9.53 -32.61 -19.77
CA ALA A 68 -10.82 -32.16 -20.35
C ALA A 68 -10.67 -31.89 -21.86
N LEU A 69 -9.59 -31.21 -22.27
CA LEU A 69 -9.29 -30.93 -23.68
C LEU A 69 -9.05 -32.23 -24.49
N SER A 70 -8.35 -33.21 -23.91
CA SER A 70 -8.10 -34.49 -24.56
C SER A 70 -9.40 -35.32 -24.73
N ALA A 71 -10.29 -35.29 -23.74
CA ALA A 71 -11.57 -35.93 -23.79
C ALA A 71 -12.52 -35.28 -24.85
N LEU A 72 -12.47 -33.99 -25.00
CA LEU A 72 -13.22 -33.24 -26.00
C LEU A 72 -12.70 -33.53 -27.41
N GLY A 73 -11.37 -33.52 -27.57
CA GLY A 73 -10.68 -33.79 -28.85
C GLY A 73 -10.94 -35.21 -29.39
N GLY A 74 -11.19 -36.20 -28.50
CA GLY A 74 -11.50 -37.57 -28.92
C GLY A 74 -12.96 -37.81 -29.31
N ARG A 75 -13.90 -36.91 -28.96
CA ARG A 75 -15.35 -37.12 -29.15
C ARG A 75 -15.94 -36.32 -30.32
N LEU A 76 -15.32 -35.23 -30.71
CA LEU A 76 -15.86 -34.34 -31.74
C LEU A 76 -15.04 -34.44 -33.04
N HIS A 77 -15.72 -34.60 -34.19
CA HIS A 77 -15.10 -34.38 -35.51
C HIS A 77 -14.57 -32.94 -35.56
N GLY A 78 -13.26 -32.79 -35.66
CA GLY A 78 -12.62 -31.46 -35.54
C GLY A 78 -12.28 -31.02 -34.11
N GLY A 79 -12.57 -31.84 -33.10
CA GLY A 79 -12.29 -31.52 -31.68
C GLY A 79 -10.83 -31.18 -31.38
N ARG A 80 -9.89 -31.74 -32.18
CA ARG A 80 -8.46 -31.39 -32.09
C ARG A 80 -8.20 -29.93 -32.49
N VAL A 81 -8.87 -29.44 -33.53
CA VAL A 81 -8.76 -28.04 -33.99
C VAL A 81 -9.32 -27.09 -32.93
N ILE A 82 -10.48 -27.45 -32.35
CA ILE A 82 -11.09 -26.67 -31.26
C ILE A 82 -10.17 -26.64 -30.04
N ALA A 83 -9.59 -27.78 -29.65
CA ALA A 83 -8.66 -27.85 -28.51
C ALA A 83 -7.41 -27.00 -28.75
N VAL A 84 -6.82 -27.05 -29.94
CA VAL A 84 -5.66 -26.21 -30.28
C VAL A 84 -6.04 -24.72 -30.29
N ALA A 85 -7.19 -24.35 -30.86
CA ALA A 85 -7.65 -22.98 -30.86
C ALA A 85 -7.88 -22.44 -29.43
N LEU A 86 -8.49 -23.23 -28.55
CA LEU A 86 -8.68 -22.86 -27.13
C LEU A 86 -7.33 -22.70 -26.42
N CYS A 87 -6.40 -23.63 -26.63
CA CYS A 87 -5.04 -23.49 -26.08
C CYS A 87 -4.34 -22.23 -26.58
N ALA A 88 -4.45 -21.90 -27.88
CA ALA A 88 -3.88 -20.70 -28.45
C ALA A 88 -4.49 -19.42 -27.86
N ILE A 89 -5.82 -19.38 -27.72
CA ILE A 89 -6.53 -18.25 -27.09
C ILE A 89 -6.05 -18.06 -25.64
N VAL A 90 -5.98 -19.13 -24.85
CA VAL A 90 -5.52 -19.08 -23.46
C VAL A 90 -4.07 -18.62 -23.38
N ALA A 91 -3.20 -19.12 -24.28
CA ALA A 91 -1.80 -18.72 -24.32
C ALA A 91 -1.63 -17.25 -24.69
N ILE A 92 -2.32 -16.77 -25.70
CA ILE A 92 -2.26 -15.36 -26.13
C ILE A 92 -2.77 -14.43 -25.02
N ASN A 93 -3.93 -14.74 -24.43
CA ASN A 93 -4.43 -13.96 -23.31
C ASN A 93 -3.50 -14.03 -22.09
N GLY A 94 -2.96 -15.21 -21.79
CA GLY A 94 -2.00 -15.39 -20.69
C GLY A 94 -0.73 -14.57 -20.87
N ILE A 95 -0.18 -14.54 -22.10
CA ILE A 95 0.98 -13.69 -22.43
C ILE A 95 0.64 -12.21 -22.26
N GLY A 96 -0.54 -11.79 -22.74
CA GLY A 96 -1.01 -10.39 -22.59
C GLY A 96 -1.12 -9.97 -21.12
N VAL A 97 -1.75 -10.80 -20.29
CA VAL A 97 -1.88 -10.56 -18.85
C VAL A 97 -0.52 -10.55 -18.16
N LEU A 98 0.36 -11.50 -18.47
CA LEU A 98 1.72 -11.54 -17.90
C LEU A 98 2.55 -10.32 -18.29
N THR A 99 2.42 -9.85 -19.54
CA THR A 99 3.14 -8.66 -20.00
C THR A 99 2.65 -7.41 -19.30
N ALA A 100 1.33 -7.24 -19.18
CA ALA A 100 0.72 -6.11 -18.45
C ALA A 100 1.11 -6.14 -16.97
N TYR A 101 1.09 -7.32 -16.35
CA TYR A 101 1.53 -7.50 -14.96
C TYR A 101 3.03 -7.19 -14.78
N ALA A 102 3.88 -7.67 -15.69
CA ALA A 102 5.32 -7.40 -15.62
C ALA A 102 5.64 -5.91 -15.76
N GLN A 103 4.92 -5.20 -16.63
CA GLN A 103 5.05 -3.75 -16.78
C GLN A 103 4.57 -3.02 -15.53
N GLY A 104 3.41 -3.38 -14.96
CA GLY A 104 2.92 -2.83 -13.71
C GLY A 104 3.86 -3.10 -12.53
N ALA A 105 4.37 -4.33 -12.42
CA ALA A 105 5.33 -4.70 -11.38
C ALA A 105 6.68 -3.98 -11.53
N ALA A 106 7.13 -3.72 -12.75
CA ALA A 106 8.35 -2.95 -13.00
C ALA A 106 8.19 -1.50 -12.54
N SER A 107 7.07 -0.84 -12.88
CA SER A 107 6.81 0.54 -12.45
C SER A 107 6.69 0.66 -10.93
N LEU A 108 6.01 -0.29 -10.27
CA LEU A 108 5.95 -0.34 -8.81
C LEU A 108 7.35 -0.50 -8.20
N ARG A 109 8.16 -1.46 -8.68
CA ARG A 109 9.52 -1.65 -8.17
C ARG A 109 10.43 -0.44 -8.33
N ASP A 110 10.27 0.33 -9.39
CA ASP A 110 11.03 1.56 -9.58
C ASP A 110 10.60 2.62 -8.57
N THR A 111 9.30 2.80 -8.32
CA THR A 111 8.79 3.71 -7.29
C THR A 111 9.33 3.32 -5.92
N ASP A 112 9.25 2.05 -5.57
CA ASP A 112 9.70 1.48 -4.30
C ASP A 112 11.20 1.68 -4.08
N LYS A 113 12.00 1.37 -5.11
CA LYS A 113 13.44 1.59 -5.11
C LYS A 113 13.78 3.05 -4.86
N TYR A 114 13.06 3.97 -5.50
CA TYR A 114 13.33 5.39 -5.34
C TYR A 114 12.95 5.91 -3.96
N GLN A 115 11.90 5.39 -3.32
CA GLN A 115 11.57 5.75 -1.93
C GLN A 115 12.66 5.31 -0.95
N LEU A 116 13.16 4.07 -1.07
CA LEU A 116 14.27 3.60 -0.24
C LEU A 116 15.57 4.38 -0.50
N LEU A 117 15.87 4.72 -1.76
CA LEU A 117 17.00 5.57 -2.09
C LEU A 117 16.84 6.99 -1.53
N ALA A 118 15.63 7.56 -1.58
CA ALA A 118 15.33 8.85 -0.98
C ALA A 118 15.56 8.85 0.53
N ALA A 119 15.08 7.80 1.22
CA ALA A 119 15.34 7.61 2.64
C ALA A 119 16.85 7.52 2.93
N ALA A 120 17.61 6.78 2.09
CA ALA A 120 19.06 6.69 2.22
C ALA A 120 19.75 8.05 2.00
N HIS A 121 19.32 8.83 1.02
CA HIS A 121 19.82 10.19 0.81
C HIS A 121 19.55 11.12 1.98
N LEU A 122 18.35 11.06 2.60
CA LEU A 122 18.04 11.83 3.80
C LEU A 122 18.96 11.45 4.97
N ILE A 123 19.27 10.17 5.14
CA ILE A 123 20.21 9.68 6.16
C ILE A 123 21.62 10.24 5.90
N VAL A 124 22.11 10.15 4.67
CA VAL A 124 23.47 10.55 4.30
C VAL A 124 23.65 12.06 4.36
N SER A 125 22.62 12.84 4.00
CA SER A 125 22.65 14.29 4.11
C SER A 125 22.63 14.80 5.56
N GLY A 126 22.43 13.92 6.55
CA GLY A 126 22.30 14.30 7.94
C GLY A 126 20.99 15.04 8.24
N ALA A 127 19.98 14.87 7.38
CA ALA A 127 18.66 15.47 7.62
C ALA A 127 18.08 14.95 8.95
N PRO A 128 17.41 15.80 9.74
CA PRO A 128 16.75 15.38 10.97
C PRO A 128 15.69 14.30 10.68
N ILE A 129 15.69 13.25 11.46
CA ILE A 129 14.77 12.11 11.34
C ILE A 129 14.13 11.89 12.70
N LEU A 130 12.78 11.93 12.77
CA LEU A 130 12.02 11.68 13.98
C LEU A 130 11.84 10.16 14.21
N ALA A 131 11.83 9.40 13.13
CA ALA A 131 11.66 7.97 13.19
C ALA A 131 12.84 7.25 13.89
N GLY A 132 12.54 6.37 14.82
CA GLY A 132 13.54 5.57 15.52
C GLY A 132 14.20 4.51 14.62
N ASN A 133 15.29 3.88 15.09
CA ASN A 133 16.02 2.85 14.34
C ASN A 133 15.18 1.62 13.97
N GLN A 134 14.11 1.35 14.69
CA GLN A 134 13.18 0.24 14.41
C GLN A 134 12.06 0.62 13.45
N ALA A 135 11.95 1.90 13.09
CA ALA A 135 10.96 2.32 12.12
C ALA A 135 11.31 1.80 10.72
N GLU A 136 10.29 1.47 9.97
CA GLU A 136 10.38 1.00 8.60
C GLU A 136 10.35 2.22 7.66
N PRO A 137 11.39 2.43 6.84
CA PRO A 137 11.43 3.55 5.89
C PRO A 137 10.36 3.45 4.82
N ASP A 138 9.90 2.24 4.53
CA ASP A 138 8.78 1.95 3.64
C ASP A 138 8.03 0.69 4.09
N PRO A 139 7.03 0.81 4.98
CA PRO A 139 6.30 -0.33 5.51
C PRO A 139 5.44 -1.06 4.47
N ALA A 140 5.05 -0.39 3.39
CA ALA A 140 4.23 -0.99 2.35
C ALA A 140 5.00 -2.00 1.49
N ILE A 141 6.28 -1.74 1.27
CA ILE A 141 7.10 -2.44 0.29
C ILE A 141 8.19 -3.28 0.95
N ALA A 142 8.81 -2.74 2.00
CA ALA A 142 9.89 -3.38 2.73
C ALA A 142 9.59 -3.44 4.24
N PRO A 143 8.52 -4.14 4.66
CA PRO A 143 8.09 -4.17 6.07
C PRO A 143 9.10 -4.85 6.99
N GLN A 144 10.15 -5.45 6.45
CA GLN A 144 11.21 -6.09 7.24
C GLN A 144 12.48 -5.26 7.29
N LEU A 145 12.57 -4.17 6.50
CA LEU A 145 13.74 -3.30 6.46
C LEU A 145 13.55 -2.17 7.47
N THR A 146 14.40 -2.14 8.47
CA THR A 146 14.40 -1.07 9.47
C THR A 146 15.38 0.05 9.07
N LEU A 147 15.19 1.25 9.64
CA LEU A 147 16.14 2.36 9.49
C LEU A 147 17.54 2.00 10.00
N GLY A 148 17.63 1.18 11.05
CA GLY A 148 18.89 0.67 11.58
C GLY A 148 19.64 -0.18 10.55
N GLU A 149 18.94 -1.09 9.87
CA GLU A 149 19.50 -1.91 8.80
C GLU A 149 19.86 -1.08 7.57
N LEU A 150 19.00 -0.14 7.16
CA LEU A 150 19.30 0.77 6.05
C LEU A 150 20.57 1.58 6.31
N ARG A 151 20.76 2.10 7.54
CA ARG A 151 22.00 2.77 7.96
C ARG A 151 23.22 1.84 7.89
N SER A 152 23.07 0.56 8.23
CA SER A 152 24.14 -0.43 8.08
C SER A 152 24.49 -0.66 6.60
N MET A 153 23.47 -0.88 5.76
CA MET A 153 23.65 -1.07 4.32
C MET A 153 24.34 0.12 3.66
N ILE A 154 24.02 1.35 4.07
CA ILE A 154 24.67 2.57 3.59
C ILE A 154 26.15 2.56 4.00
N ARG A 155 26.47 2.23 5.25
CA ARG A 155 27.84 2.18 5.77
C ARG A 155 28.68 1.12 5.04
N ASP A 156 28.06 -0.01 4.71
CA ASP A 156 28.68 -1.14 4.02
C ASP A 156 28.80 -0.92 2.49
N GLY A 157 28.33 0.23 1.99
CA GLY A 157 28.36 0.58 0.56
C GLY A 157 27.41 -0.24 -0.31
N ALA A 158 26.41 -0.89 0.30
CA ALA A 158 25.44 -1.71 -0.42
C ALA A 158 24.34 -0.90 -1.11
N VAL A 159 24.20 0.40 -0.78
CA VAL A 159 23.17 1.29 -1.36
C VAL A 159 23.79 2.14 -2.47
N PRO A 160 23.24 2.14 -3.70
CA PRO A 160 23.78 2.88 -4.85
C PRO A 160 23.39 4.38 -4.78
N LEU A 161 24.03 5.13 -3.89
CA LEU A 161 23.74 6.56 -3.62
C LEU A 161 23.97 7.51 -4.82
N GLY A 162 24.65 7.06 -5.86
CA GLY A 162 24.86 7.87 -7.09
C GLY A 162 23.65 7.89 -8.04
N THR A 163 22.56 7.16 -7.72
CA THR A 163 21.37 7.14 -8.56
C THR A 163 20.52 8.40 -8.28
N PRO A 164 20.13 9.18 -9.30
CA PRO A 164 19.20 10.28 -9.14
C PRO A 164 17.88 9.82 -8.55
N VAL A 165 17.34 10.56 -7.61
CA VAL A 165 16.07 10.27 -6.95
C VAL A 165 15.02 11.27 -7.38
N PRO A 166 13.85 10.84 -7.86
CA PRO A 166 12.75 11.73 -8.20
C PRO A 166 12.24 12.51 -6.99
N SER A 167 11.74 13.73 -7.23
CA SER A 167 11.32 14.64 -6.15
C SER A 167 10.12 14.11 -5.35
N ASP A 168 9.21 13.37 -5.98
CA ASP A 168 8.08 12.70 -5.32
C ASP A 168 8.54 11.64 -4.30
N ALA A 169 9.55 10.86 -4.66
CA ALA A 169 10.14 9.89 -3.73
C ALA A 169 10.83 10.58 -2.54
N VAL A 170 11.49 11.74 -2.78
CA VAL A 170 12.11 12.54 -1.70
C VAL A 170 11.04 13.05 -0.73
N LEU A 171 9.92 13.58 -1.26
CA LEU A 171 8.81 14.03 -0.44
C LEU A 171 8.14 12.87 0.33
N GLY A 172 7.96 11.71 -0.32
CA GLY A 172 7.43 10.51 0.33
C GLY A 172 8.30 10.04 1.49
N ALA A 173 9.62 9.99 1.28
CA ALA A 173 10.57 9.66 2.34
C ALA A 173 10.58 10.71 3.47
N ALA A 174 10.46 12.00 3.14
CA ALA A 174 10.36 13.07 4.14
C ALA A 174 9.08 12.91 4.98
N LEU A 175 7.93 12.65 4.37
CA LEU A 175 6.68 12.38 5.07
C LEU A 175 6.81 11.18 6.04
N GLN A 176 7.49 10.13 5.60
CA GLN A 176 7.68 8.92 6.40
C GLN A 176 8.64 9.11 7.57
N LEU A 177 9.71 9.89 7.40
CA LEU A 177 10.83 9.93 8.33
C LEU A 177 10.90 11.22 9.14
N GLN A 178 10.35 12.33 8.65
CA GLN A 178 10.45 13.66 9.23
C GLN A 178 9.13 14.16 9.80
N VAL A 179 8.04 13.43 9.60
CA VAL A 179 6.73 13.70 10.22
C VAL A 179 6.40 12.58 11.19
N SER A 180 6.00 12.93 12.39
CA SER A 180 5.57 12.00 13.44
C SER A 180 4.22 12.44 13.99
N VAL A 181 3.37 11.48 14.30
CA VAL A 181 2.12 11.72 15.04
C VAL A 181 2.10 10.79 16.24
N GLY A 182 1.94 11.37 17.43
CA GLY A 182 1.97 10.64 18.69
C GLY A 182 0.97 11.18 19.71
N GLU A 183 0.71 10.43 20.77
CA GLU A 183 -0.20 10.83 21.86
C GLU A 183 0.52 11.61 22.98
N THR A 184 1.82 11.71 22.93
CA THR A 184 2.65 12.42 23.92
C THR A 184 3.21 13.69 23.33
N ALA A 185 3.13 14.80 24.07
CA ALA A 185 3.72 16.06 23.66
C ALA A 185 5.25 15.90 23.48
N PRO A 186 5.79 16.33 22.32
CA PRO A 186 7.23 16.38 22.11
C PRO A 186 7.92 17.30 23.12
N THR A 187 9.18 17.03 23.44
CA THR A 187 9.96 17.80 24.41
C THR A 187 10.51 19.12 23.87
N GLY A 188 10.37 19.36 22.55
CA GLY A 188 10.83 20.58 21.90
C GLY A 188 9.86 21.76 22.06
N PRO A 189 10.28 22.98 21.60
CA PRO A 189 9.38 24.12 21.59
C PRO A 189 8.18 23.84 20.68
N GLY A 190 6.99 24.27 21.11
CA GLY A 190 5.82 24.32 20.23
C GLY A 190 6.12 25.15 19.00
N GLY A 191 5.60 24.74 17.85
CA GLY A 191 5.92 25.39 16.60
C GLY A 191 5.31 26.79 16.48
N ASN A 192 5.99 27.66 15.75
CA ASN A 192 5.39 28.87 15.19
C ASN A 192 4.67 28.52 13.88
N ALA A 193 3.79 27.51 13.94
CA ALA A 193 3.04 27.09 12.78
C ALA A 193 1.96 28.14 12.46
N THR A 194 1.76 28.43 11.17
CA THR A 194 0.73 29.37 10.71
C THR A 194 -0.22 28.68 9.75
N ILE A 195 -1.51 28.99 9.86
CA ILE A 195 -2.50 28.46 8.93
C ILE A 195 -2.34 29.17 7.59
N ALA A 196 -1.87 28.42 6.58
CA ALA A 196 -1.64 28.92 5.23
C ALA A 196 -2.90 28.90 4.36
N GLY A 197 -3.85 28.04 4.67
CA GLY A 197 -5.13 27.93 3.95
C GLY A 197 -6.02 26.83 4.47
N SER A 198 -7.31 26.94 4.13
CA SER A 198 -8.32 25.94 4.49
C SER A 198 -9.31 25.78 3.35
N GLU A 199 -9.70 24.53 3.07
CA GLU A 199 -10.71 24.16 2.08
C GLU A 199 -11.73 23.24 2.73
N GLY A 200 -13.04 23.58 2.63
CA GLY A 200 -14.12 22.79 3.22
C GLY A 200 -14.16 22.81 4.76
N LEU A 201 -13.52 23.79 5.39
CA LEU A 201 -13.40 23.94 6.83
C LEU A 201 -13.89 25.31 7.29
N SER A 202 -14.46 25.38 8.51
CA SER A 202 -14.68 26.62 9.26
C SER A 202 -13.63 26.72 10.36
N LEU A 203 -13.06 27.91 10.52
CA LEU A 203 -12.02 28.20 11.52
C LEU A 203 -12.55 29.27 12.48
N GLU A 204 -12.48 28.98 13.77
CA GLU A 204 -12.89 29.92 14.83
C GLU A 204 -11.81 30.01 15.91
N ALA A 205 -11.56 31.21 16.43
CA ALA A 205 -10.59 31.36 17.52
C ALA A 205 -11.15 30.72 18.81
N ALA A 206 -10.34 29.89 19.46
CA ALA A 206 -10.65 29.20 20.70
C ALA A 206 -9.55 29.48 21.75
N GLY A 207 -9.51 30.69 22.26
CA GLY A 207 -8.43 31.15 23.16
C GLY A 207 -7.09 31.25 22.44
N SER A 208 -6.08 30.48 22.90
CA SER A 208 -4.77 30.34 22.25
C SER A 208 -4.73 29.24 21.17
N CYS A 209 -5.86 28.64 20.86
CA CYS A 209 -6.02 27.57 19.88
C CYS A 209 -7.04 27.99 18.81
N THR A 210 -7.17 27.18 17.76
CA THR A 210 -8.17 27.35 16.70
C THR A 210 -9.11 26.16 16.70
N SER A 211 -10.40 26.42 16.77
CA SER A 211 -11.44 25.41 16.52
C SER A 211 -11.60 25.23 15.01
N VAL A 212 -11.45 24.02 14.55
CA VAL A 212 -11.57 23.65 13.14
C VAL A 212 -12.76 22.73 12.98
N THR A 213 -13.77 23.16 12.24
CA THR A 213 -14.95 22.35 11.94
C THR A 213 -14.88 21.85 10.52
N SER A 214 -14.86 20.53 10.34
CA SER A 214 -14.93 19.86 9.04
C SER A 214 -16.36 19.38 8.80
N TYR A 215 -16.95 19.79 7.67
CA TYR A 215 -18.31 19.40 7.28
C TYR A 215 -18.36 18.15 6.41
N SER A 216 -17.22 17.66 5.97
CA SER A 216 -17.12 16.49 5.08
C SER A 216 -15.77 15.81 5.24
N ASP A 217 -15.63 14.58 4.74
CA ASP A 217 -14.36 13.83 4.69
C ASP A 217 -13.27 14.48 3.80
N SER A 218 -13.60 15.61 3.16
CA SER A 218 -12.70 16.33 2.23
C SER A 218 -12.18 17.66 2.77
N GLY A 219 -12.34 17.93 4.04
CA GLY A 219 -11.79 19.15 4.67
C GLY A 219 -10.26 19.11 4.69
N VAL A 220 -9.62 20.12 4.09
CA VAL A 220 -8.15 20.22 4.00
C VAL A 220 -7.67 21.49 4.67
N LEU A 221 -6.73 21.34 5.61
CA LEU A 221 -6.04 22.41 6.29
C LEU A 221 -4.57 22.43 5.90
N ARG A 222 -4.06 23.56 5.40
CA ARG A 222 -2.64 23.74 5.09
C ARG A 222 -1.99 24.56 6.18
N ILE A 223 -0.89 24.07 6.71
CA ILE A 223 -0.17 24.70 7.83
C ILE A 223 1.29 24.87 7.44
N ASP A 224 1.79 26.09 7.50
CA ASP A 224 3.21 26.38 7.29
C ASP A 224 3.99 26.21 8.58
N PHE A 225 5.07 25.46 8.50
CA PHE A 225 6.07 25.31 9.55
C PHE A 225 7.36 26.01 9.12
N PRO A 226 7.57 27.28 9.49
CA PRO A 226 8.79 28.00 9.13
C PRO A 226 10.03 27.41 9.82
N THR A 227 9.84 26.82 10.99
CA THR A 227 10.88 26.14 11.79
C THR A 227 10.41 24.74 12.19
N PRO A 228 11.34 23.82 12.54
CA PRO A 228 10.98 22.56 13.16
C PRO A 228 10.11 22.79 14.40
N GLY A 229 9.11 21.95 14.60
CA GLY A 229 8.21 22.12 15.73
C GLY A 229 7.05 21.13 15.71
N TRP A 230 6.09 21.35 16.59
CA TRP A 230 4.92 20.50 16.69
C TRP A 230 3.66 21.35 16.92
N LEU A 231 2.53 20.76 16.56
CA LEU A 231 1.20 21.23 16.91
C LEU A 231 0.40 20.09 17.54
N SER A 232 -0.65 20.43 18.27
CA SER A 232 -1.60 19.42 18.76
C SER A 232 -2.97 19.58 18.13
N LEU A 233 -3.60 18.43 17.85
CA LEU A 233 -4.94 18.31 17.32
C LEU A 233 -5.77 17.43 18.26
N THR A 234 -6.87 17.95 18.79
CA THR A 234 -7.79 17.17 19.65
C THR A 234 -9.15 17.09 18.96
N PRO A 235 -9.51 15.95 18.38
CA PRO A 235 -10.80 15.76 17.73
C PRO A 235 -11.89 15.49 18.76
N ASP A 236 -13.13 15.85 18.44
CA ASP A 236 -14.33 15.52 19.22
C ASP A 236 -14.90 14.13 18.90
N GLU A 237 -14.58 13.58 17.73
CA GLU A 237 -14.99 12.25 17.28
C GLU A 237 -13.76 11.41 16.85
N ASN A 238 -13.94 10.08 16.86
CA ASN A 238 -12.92 9.18 16.30
C ASN A 238 -12.86 9.34 14.79
N GLY A 239 -11.66 9.35 14.24
CA GLY A 239 -11.50 9.51 12.81
C GLY A 239 -10.10 9.22 12.32
N THR A 240 -9.82 9.66 11.10
CA THR A 240 -8.51 9.50 10.46
C THR A 240 -7.98 10.86 10.06
N LEU A 241 -6.75 11.14 10.46
CA LEU A 241 -5.97 12.30 10.04
C LEU A 241 -5.10 11.88 8.86
N GLY A 242 -5.34 12.42 7.69
CA GLY A 242 -4.44 12.27 6.55
C GLY A 242 -3.44 13.43 6.50
N ILE A 243 -2.15 13.15 6.35
CA ILE A 243 -1.13 14.18 6.16
C ILE A 243 -0.41 13.92 4.84
N SER A 244 -0.33 14.95 4.00
CA SER A 244 0.45 14.96 2.76
C SER A 244 1.44 16.13 2.75
N LEU A 245 2.53 15.99 2.01
CA LEU A 245 3.51 17.06 1.79
C LEU A 245 3.45 17.53 0.36
N ALA A 246 3.50 18.83 0.15
CA ALA A 246 3.67 19.43 -1.16
C ALA A 246 5.13 19.91 -1.35
N SER A 247 5.61 19.86 -2.59
CA SER A 247 6.91 20.44 -2.93
C SER A 247 6.85 21.96 -2.89
N THR A 248 7.83 22.59 -2.26
CA THR A 248 7.97 24.05 -2.30
C THR A 248 8.42 24.55 -3.67
N SER A 249 9.10 23.73 -4.45
CA SER A 249 9.59 24.06 -5.80
C SER A 249 8.57 23.74 -6.91
N ASP A 250 7.67 22.78 -6.67
CA ASP A 250 6.60 22.38 -7.58
C ASP A 250 5.30 22.10 -6.79
N PRO A 251 4.43 23.11 -6.63
CA PRO A 251 3.19 22.96 -5.86
C PRO A 251 2.22 21.90 -6.40
N GLY A 252 2.37 21.46 -7.66
CA GLY A 252 1.61 20.38 -8.24
C GLY A 252 2.06 18.99 -7.77
N LEU A 253 3.26 18.91 -7.22
CA LEU A 253 3.82 17.67 -6.70
C LEU A 253 3.44 17.51 -5.22
N VAL A 254 2.47 16.63 -4.95
CA VAL A 254 1.96 16.34 -3.61
C VAL A 254 2.09 14.84 -3.35
N THR A 255 2.53 14.45 -2.15
CA THR A 255 2.56 13.05 -1.76
C THR A 255 1.16 12.48 -1.60
N ALA A 256 1.01 11.15 -1.75
CA ALA A 256 -0.16 10.49 -1.22
C ALA A 256 -0.28 10.78 0.29
N PRO A 257 -1.50 10.94 0.83
CA PRO A 257 -1.69 11.14 2.26
C PRO A 257 -1.25 9.88 3.01
N ARG A 258 -0.62 10.10 4.17
CA ARG A 258 -0.40 9.06 5.16
C ARG A 258 -1.42 9.24 6.27
N ASP A 259 -2.04 8.14 6.67
CA ASP A 259 -3.16 8.16 7.59
C ASP A 259 -2.76 7.78 9.01
N TRP A 260 -3.32 8.50 9.99
CA TRP A 260 -3.19 8.22 11.42
C TRP A 260 -4.58 8.18 12.07
N THR A 261 -4.78 7.21 12.93
CA THR A 261 -6.03 7.11 13.70
C THR A 261 -6.06 8.16 14.79
N LEU A 262 -7.15 8.92 14.85
CA LEU A 262 -7.46 9.87 15.90
C LEU A 262 -8.49 9.27 16.85
N VAL A 263 -8.34 9.55 18.14
CA VAL A 263 -9.26 9.13 19.21
C VAL A 263 -9.93 10.35 19.80
N ALA A 264 -11.24 10.34 19.86
CA ALA A 264 -12.06 11.43 20.40
C ALA A 264 -11.58 11.90 21.79
N GLY A 265 -11.44 13.20 21.96
CA GLY A 265 -10.99 13.82 23.20
C GLY A 265 -9.54 13.58 23.59
N ARG A 266 -8.73 12.90 22.75
CA ARG A 266 -7.30 12.73 22.97
C ARG A 266 -6.50 13.64 22.03
N ALA A 267 -5.52 14.33 22.59
CA ALA A 267 -4.62 15.14 21.79
C ALA A 267 -3.66 14.25 20.98
N ALA A 268 -3.62 14.48 19.67
CA ALA A 268 -2.60 13.96 18.79
C ALA A 268 -1.59 15.07 18.51
N TYR A 269 -0.31 14.79 18.71
CA TYR A 269 0.79 15.73 18.49
C TYR A 269 1.45 15.42 17.16
N VAL A 270 1.38 16.38 16.24
CA VAL A 270 2.05 16.30 14.93
C VAL A 270 3.36 17.06 15.02
N GLU A 271 4.46 16.36 14.87
CA GLU A 271 5.81 16.91 14.93
C GLU A 271 6.47 16.86 13.56
N LEU A 272 7.13 17.97 13.18
CA LEU A 272 7.95 18.06 11.98
C LEU A 272 9.41 18.34 12.37
N ALA A 273 10.29 17.47 11.86
CA ALA A 273 11.73 17.56 12.11
C ALA A 273 12.40 18.74 11.37
N VAL A 274 11.79 19.22 10.30
CA VAL A 274 12.38 20.22 9.39
C VAL A 274 11.40 21.38 9.19
N GLY A 275 11.92 22.60 9.22
CA GLY A 275 11.16 23.80 8.86
C GLY A 275 11.12 24.04 7.35
N GLY A 276 10.30 25.02 6.95
CA GLY A 276 10.08 25.36 5.53
C GLY A 276 9.21 24.34 4.80
N MET A 277 8.39 23.57 5.53
CA MET A 277 7.40 22.63 4.99
C MET A 277 5.99 23.15 5.19
N THR A 278 5.14 22.87 4.20
CA THR A 278 3.69 23.14 4.24
C THR A 278 2.92 21.82 4.11
N PRO A 279 2.76 21.06 5.20
CA PRO A 279 1.90 19.89 5.16
C PRO A 279 0.43 20.28 4.98
N SER A 280 -0.30 19.41 4.28
CA SER A 280 -1.75 19.47 4.15
C SER A 280 -2.37 18.38 5.01
N PHE A 281 -3.31 18.76 5.85
CA PHE A 281 -4.01 17.89 6.79
C PHE A 281 -5.42 17.63 6.27
N SER A 282 -5.76 16.39 5.97
CA SER A 282 -7.15 15.97 5.72
C SER A 282 -7.77 15.59 7.05
N LEU A 283 -8.78 16.34 7.48
CA LEU A 283 -9.42 16.16 8.77
C LEU A 283 -10.71 15.35 8.62
N PRO A 284 -11.03 14.46 9.58
CA PRO A 284 -12.32 13.80 9.62
C PRO A 284 -13.44 14.82 9.83
N PRO A 285 -14.71 14.48 9.51
CA PRO A 285 -15.86 15.30 9.89
C PRO A 285 -15.90 15.53 11.40
N GLY A 286 -16.47 16.67 11.82
CA GLY A 286 -16.58 17.02 13.23
C GLY A 286 -15.75 18.24 13.60
N VAL A 287 -15.61 18.49 14.90
CA VAL A 287 -14.85 19.60 15.46
C VAL A 287 -13.52 19.10 16.00
N SER A 288 -12.47 19.82 15.70
CA SER A 288 -11.14 19.57 16.24
C SER A 288 -10.56 20.84 16.81
N ILE A 289 -9.87 20.74 17.94
CA ILE A 289 -9.13 21.85 18.53
C ILE A 289 -7.66 21.76 18.14
N LEU A 290 -7.19 22.75 17.43
CA LEU A 290 -5.80 22.87 16.95
C LEU A 290 -5.07 23.89 17.79
N CYS A 291 -3.98 23.50 18.44
CA CYS A 291 -3.14 24.40 19.25
C CYS A 291 -1.68 24.35 18.76
N GLY A 292 -0.96 25.45 18.98
CA GLY A 292 0.43 25.59 18.51
C GLY A 292 0.54 26.32 17.16
N THR A 293 -0.56 26.91 16.70
CA THR A 293 -0.58 27.85 15.56
C THR A 293 -0.68 29.27 16.06
N THR A 294 -0.02 30.19 15.38
CA THR A 294 -0.09 31.66 15.60
C THR A 294 -0.85 32.33 14.47
#